data_e12adab61aa32295ab7c9da0b68c3722
#
_entry.id   e12adab61aa32295ab7c9da0b68c3722
#
_cell.length_a   1.000
_cell.length_b   1.000
_cell.length_c   1.000
_cell.angle_alpha   90.00
_cell.angle_beta   90.00
_cell.angle_gamma   90.00
#
_symmetry.space_group_name_H-M   'P 1'
#
loop_
_entity.id
_entity.type
_entity.pdbx_description
1 polymer ?
#
loop_
_entity_poly.entity_id
_entity_poly.type
_entity_poly.pdbx_seq_one_letter_code
_entity_poly.pdbx_strand_id
1 'polypeptide(L)'
;MISLINSQKLRLKFQRRFRQYFAISLKQPQWLLMFAFSRIHFIRSLVLRLRKQTVQLDLAKKDSCFCDLDPDWVVKTLKNDGLHLGITIPSHLLREILDFAQTATYQGNGDWRFPFSLANKKVQEIKYGRNFRLGYNFEPASQCTAIKKLATDWKLWEIAAKYFGTQPMLASTQMWWTFVKDTPVEGRAEGFYRFHYDLEDYACVKFMFYLTDVDLADGSHVCVKGSHQNKKSSHQFSLLRERNDSEITEYYGNENIITICDRAGVGFAEDPFCFHKGIVPQTRDRLILEFKFTLNNYGIIL
;
A
#
# COMPACT_ATOMS: atom_id res chain seq x y z
N MET A 1 -27.57 -3.49 23.87
CA MET A 1 -27.91 -3.52 22.41
C MET A 1 -26.68 -3.21 21.53
N ILE A 2 -25.90 -2.17 21.77
CA ILE A 2 -24.68 -1.79 20.99
C ILE A 2 -23.62 -2.89 21.02
N SER A 3 -23.37 -3.58 22.15
CA SER A 3 -22.36 -4.65 22.26
C SER A 3 -22.72 -5.91 21.45
N LEU A 4 -23.98 -6.24 21.33
CA LEU A 4 -24.48 -7.38 20.54
C LEU A 4 -24.36 -7.10 19.02
N ILE A 5 -24.64 -5.88 18.60
CA ILE A 5 -24.49 -5.44 17.20
C ILE A 5 -23.01 -5.47 16.78
N ASN A 6 -22.11 -5.02 17.67
CA ASN A 6 -20.66 -5.07 17.42
C ASN A 6 -20.15 -6.53 17.34
N SER A 7 -20.65 -7.43 18.20
CA SER A 7 -20.26 -8.84 18.16
C SER A 7 -20.73 -9.55 16.88
N GLN A 8 -21.94 -9.27 16.39
CA GLN A 8 -22.45 -9.81 15.13
C GLN A 8 -21.68 -9.27 13.92
N LYS A 9 -21.41 -7.97 13.85
CA LYS A 9 -20.57 -7.38 12.78
C LYS A 9 -19.17 -8.01 12.75
N LEU A 10 -18.55 -8.20 13.91
CA LEU A 10 -17.24 -8.83 14.03
C LEU A 10 -17.26 -10.29 13.56
N ARG A 11 -18.28 -11.06 13.95
CA ARG A 11 -18.47 -12.46 13.52
C ARG A 11 -18.65 -12.58 12.01
N LEU A 12 -19.46 -11.72 11.41
CA LEU A 12 -19.67 -11.68 9.96
C LEU A 12 -18.38 -11.30 9.20
N LYS A 13 -17.62 -10.32 9.72
CA LYS A 13 -16.32 -9.92 9.17
C LYS A 13 -15.32 -11.09 9.21
N PHE A 14 -15.27 -11.81 10.33
CA PHE A 14 -14.44 -13.00 10.51
C PHE A 14 -14.83 -14.13 9.54
N GLN A 15 -16.11 -14.47 9.46
CA GLN A 15 -16.61 -15.54 8.57
C GLN A 15 -16.31 -15.21 7.10
N ARG A 16 -16.50 -13.95 6.68
CA ARG A 16 -16.21 -13.53 5.30
C ARG A 16 -14.72 -13.64 5.00
N ARG A 17 -13.82 -13.19 5.90
CA ARG A 17 -12.38 -13.31 5.74
C ARG A 17 -11.94 -14.77 5.72
N PHE A 18 -12.49 -15.59 6.59
CA PHE A 18 -12.19 -17.03 6.63
C PHE A 18 -12.53 -17.70 5.30
N ARG A 19 -13.72 -17.47 4.77
CA ARG A 19 -14.13 -18.01 3.46
C ARG A 19 -13.22 -17.54 2.33
N GLN A 20 -12.85 -16.27 2.33
CA GLN A 20 -11.94 -15.70 1.33
C GLN A 20 -10.56 -16.35 1.42
N TYR A 21 -9.97 -16.44 2.60
CA TYR A 21 -8.66 -17.05 2.80
C TYR A 21 -8.67 -18.55 2.51
N PHE A 22 -9.73 -19.26 2.86
CA PHE A 22 -9.91 -20.65 2.52
C PHE A 22 -9.96 -20.86 0.99
N ALA A 23 -10.73 -20.06 0.28
CA ALA A 23 -10.79 -20.14 -1.19
C ALA A 23 -9.44 -19.82 -1.86
N ILE A 24 -8.68 -18.86 -1.32
CA ILE A 24 -7.33 -18.55 -1.80
C ILE A 24 -6.37 -19.72 -1.51
N SER A 25 -6.41 -20.28 -0.31
CA SER A 25 -5.50 -21.37 0.09
C SER A 25 -5.69 -22.65 -0.73
N LEU A 26 -6.92 -22.91 -1.20
CA LEU A 26 -7.18 -24.02 -2.12
C LEU A 26 -6.55 -23.81 -3.50
N LYS A 27 -6.50 -22.58 -3.97
CA LYS A 27 -5.91 -22.23 -5.28
C LYS A 27 -4.40 -22.04 -5.20
N GLN A 28 -3.90 -21.54 -4.08
CA GLN A 28 -2.52 -21.15 -3.86
C GLN A 28 -2.04 -21.60 -2.47
N PRO A 29 -1.72 -22.90 -2.27
CA PRO A 29 -1.34 -23.44 -0.95
C PRO A 29 -0.06 -22.77 -0.41
N GLN A 30 0.86 -22.35 -1.27
CA GLN A 30 2.05 -21.60 -0.87
C GLN A 30 1.71 -20.26 -0.23
N TRP A 31 0.63 -19.60 -0.69
CA TRP A 31 0.15 -18.38 -0.07
C TRP A 31 -0.30 -18.59 1.38
N LEU A 32 -0.94 -19.73 1.68
CA LEU A 32 -1.35 -20.05 3.05
C LEU A 32 -0.14 -20.19 3.98
N LEU A 33 0.93 -20.86 3.53
CA LEU A 33 2.18 -20.98 4.30
C LEU A 33 2.81 -19.60 4.52
N MET A 34 2.91 -18.80 3.46
CA MET A 34 3.37 -17.42 3.57
C MET A 34 2.50 -16.63 4.56
N PHE A 35 1.19 -16.63 4.41
CA PHE A 35 0.26 -15.89 5.27
C PHE A 35 0.34 -16.29 6.74
N ALA A 36 0.59 -17.57 7.04
CA ALA A 36 0.77 -18.06 8.42
C ALA A 36 2.12 -17.64 9.00
N PHE A 37 3.20 -17.84 8.26
CA PHE A 37 4.56 -17.76 8.76
C PHE A 37 5.24 -16.40 8.58
N SER A 38 4.85 -15.59 7.60
CA SER A 38 5.42 -14.25 7.40
C SER A 38 5.12 -13.27 8.55
N ARG A 39 4.19 -13.61 9.43
CA ARG A 39 3.94 -12.87 10.68
C ARG A 39 5.13 -12.88 11.61
N ILE A 40 5.96 -13.92 11.54
CA ILE A 40 7.07 -14.15 12.46
C ILE A 40 8.34 -13.58 11.81
N HIS A 41 8.86 -12.50 12.39
CA HIS A 41 10.05 -11.81 11.88
C HIS A 41 11.24 -12.76 11.67
N PHE A 42 11.48 -13.69 12.60
CA PHE A 42 12.55 -14.68 12.46
C PHE A 42 12.38 -15.54 11.19
N ILE A 43 11.15 -16.00 10.90
CA ILE A 43 10.88 -16.83 9.71
C ILE A 43 11.07 -15.99 8.42
N ARG A 44 10.61 -14.74 8.41
CA ARG A 44 10.88 -13.82 7.29
C ARG A 44 12.39 -13.71 7.04
N SER A 45 13.15 -13.43 8.09
CA SER A 45 14.61 -13.31 8.02
C SER A 45 15.28 -14.58 7.53
N LEU A 46 14.80 -15.74 7.97
CA LEU A 46 15.32 -17.05 7.54
C LEU A 46 15.04 -17.28 6.04
N VAL A 47 13.82 -17.03 5.59
CA VAL A 47 13.44 -17.15 4.16
C VAL A 47 14.31 -16.25 3.30
N LEU A 48 14.54 -15.00 3.71
CA LEU A 48 15.40 -14.07 2.99
C LEU A 48 16.87 -14.55 2.95
N ARG A 49 17.38 -15.08 4.06
CA ARG A 49 18.75 -15.65 4.11
C ARG A 49 18.92 -16.85 3.19
N LEU A 50 17.93 -17.76 3.16
CA LEU A 50 17.95 -18.94 2.30
C LEU A 50 17.82 -18.58 0.79
N ARG A 51 17.16 -17.47 0.48
CA ARG A 51 17.02 -16.96 -0.88
C ARG A 51 18.10 -15.96 -1.29
N LYS A 52 19.03 -15.64 -0.37
CA LYS A 52 20.10 -14.69 -0.66
C LYS A 52 20.89 -15.12 -1.90
N GLN A 53 20.90 -14.30 -2.91
CA GLN A 53 21.63 -14.50 -4.16
C GLN A 53 22.36 -13.21 -4.51
N THR A 54 23.47 -13.33 -5.22
CA THR A 54 24.07 -12.16 -5.88
C THR A 54 23.13 -11.72 -6.98
N VAL A 55 22.43 -10.60 -6.75
CA VAL A 55 21.46 -10.09 -7.70
C VAL A 55 22.21 -9.35 -8.81
N GLN A 56 22.22 -9.93 -9.99
CA GLN A 56 22.53 -9.20 -11.20
C GLN A 56 21.20 -8.66 -11.74
N LEU A 57 20.92 -7.39 -11.42
CA LEU A 57 19.82 -6.70 -12.09
C LEU A 57 20.29 -6.42 -13.51
N ASP A 58 19.70 -7.13 -14.49
CA ASP A 58 19.90 -6.87 -15.92
C ASP A 58 19.12 -5.59 -16.34
N LEU A 59 19.29 -4.57 -15.52
CA LEU A 59 18.76 -3.24 -15.79
C LEU A 59 19.95 -2.41 -16.29
N ALA A 60 19.91 -2.07 -17.59
CA ALA A 60 20.84 -1.08 -18.08
C ALA A 60 20.76 0.13 -17.14
N LYS A 61 21.86 0.46 -16.45
CA LYS A 61 21.98 1.66 -15.61
C LYS A 61 21.95 2.89 -16.52
N LYS A 62 20.77 3.14 -17.10
CA LYS A 62 20.44 4.37 -17.83
C LYS A 62 20.22 5.48 -16.79
N ASP A 63 20.13 6.71 -17.25
CA ASP A 63 19.79 7.84 -16.40
C ASP A 63 18.49 7.55 -15.63
N SER A 64 18.59 7.54 -14.30
CA SER A 64 17.43 7.33 -13.43
C SER A 64 16.53 8.56 -13.42
N CYS A 65 15.22 8.35 -13.34
CA CYS A 65 14.27 9.43 -13.06
C CYS A 65 14.47 10.04 -11.67
N PHE A 66 15.06 9.29 -10.73
CA PHE A 66 15.28 9.68 -9.34
C PHE A 66 16.75 10.07 -9.12
N CYS A 67 17.19 11.20 -9.71
CA CYS A 67 18.61 11.61 -9.73
C CYS A 67 19.24 11.66 -8.31
N ASP A 68 18.54 12.26 -7.36
CA ASP A 68 19.06 12.50 -6.00
C ASP A 68 18.80 11.33 -5.04
N LEU A 69 18.18 10.25 -5.49
CA LEU A 69 17.88 9.10 -4.66
C LEU A 69 19.13 8.23 -4.47
N ASP A 70 19.54 8.03 -3.22
CA ASP A 70 20.58 7.09 -2.85
C ASP A 70 19.96 5.75 -2.41
N PRO A 71 20.10 4.67 -3.21
CA PRO A 71 19.55 3.36 -2.88
C PRO A 71 20.05 2.80 -1.55
N ASP A 72 21.31 3.03 -1.18
CA ASP A 72 21.88 2.48 0.06
C ASP A 72 21.31 3.18 1.29
N TRP A 73 21.10 4.49 1.21
CA TRP A 73 20.45 5.26 2.26
C TRP A 73 18.99 4.85 2.45
N VAL A 74 18.23 4.69 1.34
CA VAL A 74 16.84 4.21 1.40
C VAL A 74 16.77 2.84 2.06
N VAL A 75 17.62 1.90 1.66
CA VAL A 75 17.67 0.56 2.25
C VAL A 75 17.99 0.60 3.74
N LYS A 76 18.91 1.47 4.16
CA LYS A 76 19.27 1.65 5.56
C LYS A 76 18.07 2.12 6.39
N THR A 77 17.34 3.14 5.90
CA THR A 77 16.16 3.68 6.60
C THR A 77 15.00 2.67 6.60
N LEU A 78 14.76 1.97 5.50
CA LEU A 78 13.76 0.89 5.45
C LEU A 78 14.07 -0.23 6.46
N LYS A 79 15.34 -0.63 6.60
CA LYS A 79 15.74 -1.64 7.57
C LYS A 79 15.57 -1.17 9.02
N ASN A 80 15.83 0.09 9.31
CA ASN A 80 15.76 0.62 10.67
C ASN A 80 14.33 1.02 11.05
N ASP A 81 13.71 1.82 10.20
CA ASP A 81 12.46 2.52 10.47
C ASP A 81 11.25 1.88 9.79
N GLY A 82 11.46 1.09 8.73
CA GLY A 82 10.41 0.58 7.85
C GLY A 82 9.83 1.66 6.92
N LEU A 83 10.45 2.85 6.90
CA LEU A 83 9.97 4.03 6.19
C LEU A 83 11.14 4.87 5.68
N HIS A 84 11.02 5.41 4.46
CA HIS A 84 11.89 6.43 3.90
C HIS A 84 11.06 7.50 3.21
N LEU A 85 11.31 8.77 3.48
CA LEU A 85 10.55 9.93 2.97
C LEU A 85 11.33 10.69 1.90
N GLY A 86 10.63 11.47 1.08
CA GLY A 86 11.22 12.48 0.21
C GLY A 86 11.68 11.96 -1.16
N ILE A 87 11.09 10.89 -1.68
CA ILE A 87 11.36 10.41 -3.04
C ILE A 87 10.55 11.28 -4.03
N THR A 88 11.21 11.97 -4.96
CA THR A 88 10.54 12.96 -5.81
C THR A 88 10.45 12.52 -7.27
N ILE A 89 9.24 12.56 -7.84
CA ILE A 89 8.99 12.38 -9.28
C ILE A 89 9.40 13.65 -10.02
N PRO A 90 10.15 13.57 -11.15
CA PRO A 90 10.42 14.71 -12.00
C PRO A 90 9.15 15.41 -12.48
N SER A 91 9.14 16.74 -12.45
CA SER A 91 7.93 17.55 -12.73
C SER A 91 7.31 17.33 -14.11
N HIS A 92 8.12 16.98 -15.12
CA HIS A 92 7.59 16.64 -16.45
C HIS A 92 6.83 15.32 -16.47
N LEU A 93 7.33 14.28 -15.74
CA LEU A 93 6.62 12.99 -15.61
C LEU A 93 5.37 13.16 -14.74
N LEU A 94 5.45 13.95 -13.68
CA LEU A 94 4.27 14.26 -12.86
C LEU A 94 3.13 14.86 -13.70
N ARG A 95 3.43 15.82 -14.58
CA ARG A 95 2.43 16.40 -15.49
C ARG A 95 1.79 15.36 -16.39
N GLU A 96 2.58 14.52 -17.07
CA GLU A 96 2.07 13.44 -17.92
C GLU A 96 1.16 12.48 -17.14
N ILE A 97 1.53 12.15 -15.89
CA ILE A 97 0.73 11.29 -15.02
C ILE A 97 -0.59 11.96 -14.63
N LEU A 98 -0.57 13.25 -14.31
CA LEU A 98 -1.78 14.01 -13.97
C LEU A 98 -2.72 14.14 -15.16
N ASP A 99 -2.20 14.39 -16.36
CA ASP A 99 -3.00 14.43 -17.60
C ASP A 99 -3.67 13.07 -17.87
N PHE A 100 -2.91 11.98 -17.72
CA PHE A 100 -3.46 10.63 -17.79
C PHE A 100 -4.55 10.39 -16.73
N ALA A 101 -4.33 10.81 -15.49
CA ALA A 101 -5.26 10.61 -14.39
C ALA A 101 -6.63 11.28 -14.63
N GLN A 102 -6.69 12.40 -15.39
CA GLN A 102 -7.96 13.06 -15.73
C GLN A 102 -8.84 12.24 -16.67
N THR A 103 -8.22 11.43 -17.53
CA THR A 103 -8.92 10.68 -18.59
C THR A 103 -9.02 9.17 -18.29
N ALA A 104 -8.27 8.67 -17.30
CA ALA A 104 -8.23 7.27 -16.96
C ALA A 104 -9.57 6.71 -16.50
N THR A 105 -9.76 5.42 -16.71
CA THR A 105 -10.89 4.67 -16.15
C THR A 105 -10.53 4.13 -14.78
N TYR A 106 -11.43 4.31 -13.84
CA TYR A 106 -11.30 3.87 -12.46
C TYR A 106 -12.38 2.86 -12.10
N GLN A 107 -12.09 1.99 -11.13
CA GLN A 107 -13.04 1.03 -10.57
C GLN A 107 -13.56 1.53 -9.22
N GLY A 108 -14.86 1.80 -9.15
CA GLY A 108 -15.49 2.35 -7.96
C GLY A 108 -15.36 1.41 -6.76
N ASN A 109 -14.73 1.89 -5.67
CA ASN A 109 -14.44 1.13 -4.46
C ASN A 109 -13.64 -0.17 -4.71
N GLY A 110 -12.85 -0.22 -5.79
CA GLY A 110 -12.06 -1.37 -6.19
C GLY A 110 -12.87 -2.54 -6.80
N ASP A 111 -14.11 -2.31 -7.20
CA ASP A 111 -14.97 -3.33 -7.80
C ASP A 111 -15.08 -3.14 -9.33
N TRP A 112 -14.62 -4.13 -10.08
CA TRP A 112 -14.60 -4.12 -11.55
C TRP A 112 -15.98 -3.93 -12.21
N ARG A 113 -17.05 -4.15 -11.47
CA ARG A 113 -18.43 -3.95 -11.93
C ARG A 113 -18.82 -2.48 -12.01
N PHE A 114 -18.04 -1.57 -11.43
CA PHE A 114 -18.36 -0.15 -11.32
C PHE A 114 -17.30 0.74 -11.97
N PRO A 115 -17.10 0.64 -13.31
CA PRO A 115 -16.16 1.50 -14.02
C PRO A 115 -16.71 2.93 -14.12
N PHE A 116 -15.81 3.90 -13.96
CA PHE A 116 -16.12 5.32 -14.14
C PHE A 116 -14.86 6.10 -14.56
N SER A 117 -15.07 7.29 -15.16
CA SER A 117 -14.07 8.35 -15.30
C SER A 117 -14.39 9.50 -14.36
N LEU A 118 -13.44 10.39 -14.09
CA LEU A 118 -13.71 11.57 -13.24
C LEU A 118 -14.88 12.39 -13.79
N ALA A 119 -14.95 12.57 -15.11
CA ALA A 119 -16.00 13.35 -15.79
C ALA A 119 -17.40 12.77 -15.58
N ASN A 120 -17.55 11.44 -15.47
CA ASN A 120 -18.86 10.80 -15.34
C ASN A 120 -19.14 10.19 -13.97
N LYS A 121 -18.25 10.42 -12.97
CA LYS A 121 -18.35 9.81 -11.63
C LYS A 121 -19.74 9.92 -11.01
N LYS A 122 -20.31 11.13 -10.97
CA LYS A 122 -21.65 11.37 -10.39
C LYS A 122 -22.74 10.59 -11.12
N VAL A 123 -22.70 10.54 -12.44
CA VAL A 123 -23.66 9.79 -13.26
C VAL A 123 -23.59 8.30 -12.96
N GLN A 124 -22.37 7.75 -12.84
CA GLN A 124 -22.18 6.35 -12.52
C GLN A 124 -22.56 6.02 -11.06
N GLU A 125 -22.31 6.92 -10.11
CA GLU A 125 -22.79 6.77 -8.73
C GLU A 125 -24.33 6.64 -8.66
N ILE A 126 -25.04 7.50 -9.40
CA ILE A 126 -26.51 7.44 -9.50
C ILE A 126 -26.96 6.14 -10.18
N LYS A 127 -26.37 5.80 -11.33
CA LYS A 127 -26.69 4.59 -12.09
C LYS A 127 -26.57 3.31 -11.27
N TYR A 128 -25.52 3.21 -10.46
CA TYR A 128 -25.24 2.03 -9.65
C TYR A 128 -25.85 2.09 -8.24
N GLY A 129 -26.46 3.23 -7.86
CA GLY A 129 -26.98 3.45 -6.50
C GLY A 129 -25.88 3.35 -5.42
N ARG A 130 -24.65 3.78 -5.73
CA ARG A 130 -23.48 3.62 -4.86
C ARG A 130 -22.61 4.86 -4.87
N ASN A 131 -22.12 5.25 -3.71
CA ASN A 131 -21.11 6.27 -3.58
C ASN A 131 -19.70 5.66 -3.79
N PHE A 132 -18.89 6.31 -4.63
CA PHE A 132 -17.49 5.93 -4.82
C PHE A 132 -16.60 6.78 -3.90
N ARG A 133 -16.13 6.15 -2.81
CA ARG A 133 -15.14 6.69 -1.90
C ARG A 133 -13.72 6.57 -2.45
N LEU A 134 -13.50 5.48 -3.18
CA LEU A 134 -12.23 5.13 -3.80
C LEU A 134 -12.46 4.91 -5.29
N GLY A 135 -11.51 5.34 -6.09
CA GLY A 135 -11.46 5.05 -7.52
C GLY A 135 -10.12 4.45 -7.87
N TYR A 136 -10.07 3.14 -8.12
CA TYR A 136 -8.83 2.44 -8.44
C TYR A 136 -8.63 2.32 -9.96
N ASN A 137 -7.44 2.69 -10.43
CA ASN A 137 -6.90 2.23 -11.70
C ASN A 137 -5.85 1.16 -11.38
N PHE A 138 -6.15 -0.07 -11.75
CA PHE A 138 -5.23 -1.20 -11.62
C PHE A 138 -4.31 -1.26 -12.85
N GLU A 139 -3.01 -1.45 -12.62
CA GLU A 139 -1.97 -1.52 -13.65
C GLU A 139 -1.84 -0.25 -14.53
N PRO A 140 -1.78 0.96 -13.94
CA PRO A 140 -1.63 2.20 -14.71
C PRO A 140 -0.33 2.24 -15.52
N ALA A 141 0.70 1.49 -15.14
CA ALA A 141 1.95 1.40 -15.90
C ALA A 141 1.77 0.76 -17.29
N SER A 142 0.73 -0.03 -17.51
CA SER A 142 0.40 -0.56 -18.83
C SER A 142 -0.30 0.47 -19.73
N GLN A 143 -0.81 1.55 -19.15
CA GLN A 143 -1.66 2.55 -19.79
C GLN A 143 -0.96 3.91 -19.95
N CYS A 144 0.05 4.22 -19.11
CA CYS A 144 0.76 5.50 -19.08
C CYS A 144 2.27 5.30 -19.17
N THR A 145 2.89 5.88 -20.21
CA THR A 145 4.33 5.75 -20.46
C THR A 145 5.18 6.34 -19.34
N ALA A 146 4.76 7.48 -18.78
CA ALA A 146 5.45 8.11 -17.65
C ALA A 146 5.44 7.19 -16.39
N ILE A 147 4.30 6.56 -16.08
CA ILE A 147 4.21 5.61 -14.97
C ILE A 147 5.06 4.36 -15.25
N LYS A 148 5.04 3.84 -16.47
CA LYS A 148 5.89 2.71 -16.87
C LYS A 148 7.37 3.04 -16.69
N LYS A 149 7.79 4.25 -17.09
CA LYS A 149 9.18 4.71 -16.93
C LYS A 149 9.62 4.73 -15.47
N LEU A 150 8.76 5.23 -14.55
CA LEU A 150 9.03 5.21 -13.12
C LEU A 150 9.07 3.77 -12.57
N ALA A 151 8.09 2.93 -12.93
CA ALA A 151 7.99 1.55 -12.47
C ALA A 151 9.17 0.67 -12.88
N THR A 152 9.83 1.01 -14.00
CA THR A 152 11.01 0.30 -14.52
C THR A 152 12.33 1.00 -14.18
N ASP A 153 12.30 2.06 -13.37
CA ASP A 153 13.53 2.77 -12.96
C ASP A 153 14.43 1.87 -12.11
N TRP A 154 15.71 1.76 -12.52
CA TRP A 154 16.66 0.85 -11.92
C TRP A 154 16.93 1.10 -10.44
N LYS A 155 16.82 2.37 -9.95
CA LYS A 155 17.02 2.68 -8.53
C LYS A 155 15.94 2.06 -7.65
N LEU A 156 14.67 2.07 -8.08
CA LEU A 156 13.60 1.43 -7.32
C LEU A 156 13.81 -0.09 -7.23
N TRP A 157 14.23 -0.71 -8.33
CA TRP A 157 14.57 -2.12 -8.37
C TRP A 157 15.80 -2.45 -7.52
N GLU A 158 16.84 -1.61 -7.55
CA GLU A 158 18.03 -1.79 -6.74
C GLU A 158 17.72 -1.69 -5.24
N ILE A 159 16.88 -0.71 -4.85
CA ILE A 159 16.40 -0.60 -3.47
C ILE A 159 15.68 -1.88 -3.04
N ALA A 160 14.72 -2.35 -3.83
CA ALA A 160 13.98 -3.57 -3.52
C ALA A 160 14.91 -4.79 -3.45
N ALA A 161 15.83 -4.95 -4.40
CA ALA A 161 16.81 -6.04 -4.43
C ALA A 161 17.75 -6.03 -3.22
N LYS A 162 18.31 -4.87 -2.87
CA LYS A 162 19.18 -4.71 -1.68
C LYS A 162 18.42 -4.89 -0.38
N TYR A 163 17.16 -4.46 -0.33
CA TYR A 163 16.31 -4.62 0.84
C TYR A 163 15.97 -6.08 1.09
N PHE A 164 15.62 -6.84 0.03
CA PHE A 164 15.32 -8.27 0.12
C PHE A 164 16.58 -9.16 0.18
N GLY A 165 17.70 -8.69 -0.38
CA GLY A 165 18.91 -9.49 -0.56
C GLY A 165 18.77 -10.57 -1.64
N THR A 166 17.79 -10.43 -2.54
CA THR A 166 17.50 -11.36 -3.65
C THR A 166 16.73 -10.61 -4.74
N GLN A 167 16.49 -11.29 -5.88
CA GLN A 167 15.75 -10.73 -7.01
C GLN A 167 14.31 -10.34 -6.60
N PRO A 168 13.92 -9.08 -6.71
CA PRO A 168 12.54 -8.63 -6.51
C PRO A 168 11.70 -8.85 -7.77
N MET A 169 10.39 -8.79 -7.62
CA MET A 169 9.45 -8.64 -8.72
C MET A 169 8.49 -7.50 -8.44
N LEU A 170 8.12 -6.76 -9.48
CA LEU A 170 7.07 -5.76 -9.44
C LEU A 170 5.72 -6.49 -9.43
N ALA A 171 5.10 -6.61 -8.27
CA ALA A 171 3.87 -7.36 -8.08
C ALA A 171 2.63 -6.62 -8.57
N SER A 172 2.61 -5.29 -8.43
CA SER A 172 1.53 -4.44 -8.96
C SER A 172 1.96 -3.00 -9.11
N THR A 173 1.27 -2.31 -10.00
CA THR A 173 1.21 -0.85 -10.04
C THR A 173 -0.24 -0.45 -9.83
N GLN A 174 -0.50 0.55 -8.98
CA GLN A 174 -1.85 1.00 -8.71
C GLN A 174 -1.89 2.52 -8.61
N MET A 175 -2.96 3.11 -9.09
CA MET A 175 -3.24 4.53 -8.91
C MET A 175 -4.68 4.67 -8.41
N TRP A 176 -4.88 5.44 -7.33
CA TRP A 176 -6.24 5.56 -6.82
C TRP A 176 -6.54 6.93 -6.24
N TRP A 177 -7.78 7.36 -6.51
CA TRP A 177 -8.41 8.48 -5.86
C TRP A 177 -9.02 8.06 -4.52
N THR A 178 -8.90 8.94 -3.53
CA THR A 178 -9.70 8.92 -2.31
C THR A 178 -10.51 10.20 -2.28
N PHE A 179 -11.83 10.06 -2.40
CA PHE A 179 -12.74 11.19 -2.53
C PHE A 179 -13.25 11.67 -1.18
N VAL A 180 -13.33 13.02 -1.02
CA VAL A 180 -14.01 13.64 0.13
C VAL A 180 -15.50 13.31 0.09
N LYS A 181 -16.07 12.94 1.24
CA LYS A 181 -17.51 12.69 1.40
C LYS A 181 -17.96 12.91 2.84
N ASP A 182 -19.14 13.48 3.00
CA ASP A 182 -19.75 13.75 4.31
C ASP A 182 -20.37 12.50 4.98
N THR A 183 -20.42 11.37 4.27
CA THR A 183 -21.02 10.14 4.79
C THR A 183 -19.98 9.28 5.52
N PRO A 184 -20.35 8.54 6.57
CA PRO A 184 -19.44 7.62 7.26
C PRO A 184 -18.79 6.61 6.32
N VAL A 185 -17.57 6.22 6.64
CA VAL A 185 -16.85 5.18 5.90
C VAL A 185 -17.36 3.82 6.34
N GLU A 186 -17.77 2.99 5.40
CA GLU A 186 -18.29 1.64 5.65
C GLU A 186 -17.58 0.57 4.80
N GLY A 187 -17.64 -0.66 5.27
CA GLY A 187 -17.19 -1.82 4.52
C GLY A 187 -15.67 -2.00 4.43
N ARG A 188 -15.14 -2.28 3.23
CA ARG A 188 -13.69 -2.49 3.02
C ARG A 188 -12.88 -1.22 3.29
N ALA A 189 -13.40 -0.07 2.92
CA ALA A 189 -12.71 1.20 3.10
C ALA A 189 -12.48 1.55 4.59
N GLU A 190 -13.34 1.09 5.51
CA GLU A 190 -13.14 1.28 6.96
C GLU A 190 -11.80 0.73 7.46
N GLY A 191 -11.35 -0.39 6.89
CA GLY A 191 -10.08 -1.01 7.27
C GLY A 191 -8.85 -0.15 6.94
N PHE A 192 -8.89 0.66 5.88
CA PHE A 192 -7.81 1.56 5.50
C PHE A 192 -7.57 2.69 6.49
N TYR A 193 -8.60 3.06 7.25
CA TYR A 193 -8.56 4.17 8.21
C TYR A 193 -8.31 3.73 9.65
N ARG A 194 -8.04 2.43 9.86
CA ARG A 194 -7.57 1.87 11.13
C ARG A 194 -6.13 1.39 10.97
N PHE A 195 -5.33 1.49 12.01
CA PHE A 195 -4.00 0.92 11.94
C PHE A 195 -4.06 -0.56 11.61
N HIS A 196 -3.37 -0.95 10.56
CA HIS A 196 -3.21 -2.32 10.10
C HIS A 196 -1.80 -2.52 9.55
N TYR A 197 -1.44 -3.76 9.29
CA TYR A 197 -0.24 -4.11 8.55
C TYR A 197 -0.58 -5.14 7.49
N ASP A 198 0.18 -5.15 6.40
CA ASP A 198 -0.07 -6.04 5.28
C ASP A 198 0.77 -7.33 5.39
N LEU A 199 0.15 -8.43 4.99
CA LEU A 199 0.79 -9.75 4.87
C LEU A 199 0.65 -10.19 3.40
N GLU A 200 1.47 -9.62 2.54
CA GLU A 200 1.40 -9.86 1.11
C GLU A 200 2.44 -10.86 0.64
N ASP A 201 3.61 -10.89 1.30
CA ASP A 201 4.70 -11.83 1.05
C ASP A 201 5.64 -11.89 2.28
N TYR A 202 6.72 -12.67 2.21
CA TYR A 202 7.80 -12.69 3.22
C TYR A 202 8.63 -11.40 3.22
N ALA A 203 8.73 -10.73 2.10
CA ALA A 203 9.24 -9.37 1.99
C ALA A 203 8.40 -8.57 1.00
N CYS A 204 8.17 -7.33 1.34
CA CYS A 204 7.44 -6.37 0.52
C CYS A 204 8.02 -4.98 0.75
N VAL A 205 8.12 -4.19 -0.30
CA VAL A 205 8.34 -2.75 -0.22
C VAL A 205 7.39 -2.06 -1.18
N LYS A 206 6.76 -0.99 -0.71
CA LYS A 206 5.87 -0.13 -1.49
C LYS A 206 6.53 1.22 -1.67
N PHE A 207 6.55 1.72 -2.90
CA PHE A 207 6.87 3.11 -3.21
C PHE A 207 5.56 3.81 -3.49
N MET A 208 5.20 4.78 -2.67
CA MET A 208 3.96 5.54 -2.79
C MET A 208 4.26 7.00 -3.05
N PHE A 209 3.53 7.61 -3.99
CA PHE A 209 3.71 9.00 -4.40
C PHE A 209 2.38 9.73 -4.33
N TYR A 210 2.36 10.85 -3.65
CA TYR A 210 1.25 11.79 -3.74
C TYR A 210 1.25 12.46 -5.11
N LEU A 211 0.15 12.37 -5.83
CA LEU A 211 -0.04 13.07 -7.11
C LEU A 211 -0.85 14.36 -6.94
N THR A 212 -1.38 14.60 -5.74
CA THR A 212 -2.00 15.84 -5.28
C THR A 212 -1.28 16.31 -4.03
N ASP A 213 -1.37 17.60 -3.69
CA ASP A 213 -0.89 18.09 -2.39
C ASP A 213 -1.71 17.43 -1.27
N VAL A 214 -1.05 17.04 -0.19
CA VAL A 214 -1.67 16.36 0.95
C VAL A 214 -1.24 17.01 2.25
N ASP A 215 -2.22 17.62 2.92
CA ASP A 215 -2.13 18.07 4.30
C ASP A 215 -2.79 17.09 5.28
N LEU A 216 -2.77 17.43 6.57
CA LEU A 216 -3.38 16.62 7.63
C LEU A 216 -4.85 16.30 7.37
N ALA A 217 -5.61 17.22 6.77
CA ALA A 217 -7.02 17.06 6.46
C ALA A 217 -7.32 16.45 5.08
N ASP A 218 -6.30 16.22 4.26
CA ASP A 218 -6.46 15.73 2.87
C ASP A 218 -6.24 14.22 2.74
N GLY A 219 -6.29 13.50 3.85
CA GLY A 219 -6.15 12.05 3.82
C GLY A 219 -4.70 11.58 3.85
N SER A 220 -3.87 12.20 4.68
CA SER A 220 -2.47 11.81 4.88
C SER A 220 -2.31 10.33 5.21
N HIS A 221 -1.17 9.76 4.84
CA HIS A 221 -0.76 8.43 5.26
C HIS A 221 -0.07 8.50 6.62
N VAL A 222 -0.32 7.51 7.47
CA VAL A 222 0.32 7.42 8.80
C VAL A 222 1.01 6.08 8.92
N CYS A 223 2.29 6.10 9.29
CA CYS A 223 3.11 4.91 9.50
C CYS A 223 3.70 4.90 10.92
N VAL A 224 3.82 3.71 11.51
CA VAL A 224 4.46 3.51 12.82
C VAL A 224 5.87 2.97 12.60
N LYS A 225 6.88 3.84 12.77
CA LYS A 225 8.30 3.51 12.59
C LYS A 225 8.71 2.29 13.41
N GLY A 226 9.52 1.42 12.80
CA GLY A 226 10.11 0.25 13.47
C GLY A 226 9.12 -0.88 13.81
N SER A 227 7.80 -0.68 13.60
CA SER A 227 6.79 -1.69 13.94
C SER A 227 6.79 -2.92 13.02
N HIS A 228 7.54 -2.90 11.91
CA HIS A 228 7.78 -4.07 11.04
C HIS A 228 8.66 -5.12 11.73
N GLN A 229 9.55 -4.72 12.64
CA GLN A 229 10.46 -5.59 13.39
C GLN A 229 10.01 -5.81 14.84
N ASN A 230 9.54 -4.75 15.51
CA ASN A 230 9.20 -4.75 16.93
C ASN A 230 7.68 -4.83 17.14
N LYS A 231 7.06 -5.88 16.61
CA LYS A 231 5.60 -6.05 16.73
C LYS A 231 5.25 -6.73 18.05
N LYS A 232 4.32 -6.11 18.83
CA LYS A 232 3.76 -6.72 20.06
C LYS A 232 3.23 -8.12 19.74
N SER A 233 3.57 -9.14 20.55
CA SER A 233 3.19 -10.53 20.28
C SER A 233 1.68 -10.72 20.09
N SER A 234 0.86 -10.06 20.90
CA SER A 234 -0.60 -10.07 20.74
C SER A 234 -1.10 -9.45 19.43
N HIS A 235 -0.33 -8.51 18.86
CA HIS A 235 -0.63 -7.93 17.54
C HIS A 235 -0.15 -8.85 16.41
N GLN A 236 1.01 -9.46 16.58
CA GLN A 236 1.63 -10.33 15.59
C GLN A 236 0.81 -11.59 15.31
N PHE A 237 0.32 -12.26 16.35
CA PHE A 237 -0.42 -13.52 16.24
C PHE A 237 -1.94 -13.36 16.12
N SER A 238 -2.45 -12.13 16.15
CA SER A 238 -3.86 -11.89 15.96
C SER A 238 -4.31 -12.12 14.52
N LEU A 239 -5.42 -12.82 14.33
CA LEU A 239 -6.07 -12.96 13.03
C LEU A 239 -6.62 -11.63 12.50
N LEU A 240 -7.02 -10.73 13.40
CA LEU A 240 -7.43 -9.38 13.08
C LEU A 240 -6.18 -8.49 13.12
N ARG A 241 -5.75 -8.02 11.97
CA ARG A 241 -4.56 -7.17 11.84
C ARG A 241 -4.82 -5.70 12.15
N GLU A 242 -6.08 -5.32 12.26
CA GLU A 242 -6.51 -3.96 12.59
C GLU A 242 -6.37 -3.68 14.08
N ARG A 243 -5.92 -2.45 14.42
CA ARG A 243 -5.74 -1.96 15.79
C ARG A 243 -6.33 -0.57 15.94
N ASN A 244 -6.73 -0.25 17.16
CA ASN A 244 -7.18 1.08 17.54
C ASN A 244 -5.97 2.00 17.75
N ASP A 245 -6.19 3.30 17.59
CA ASP A 245 -5.15 4.30 17.78
C ASP A 245 -4.54 4.24 19.19
N SER A 246 -5.37 4.07 20.23
CA SER A 246 -4.91 3.95 21.62
C SER A 246 -3.97 2.75 21.83
N GLU A 247 -4.29 1.57 21.27
CA GLU A 247 -3.43 0.38 21.37
C GLU A 247 -2.06 0.59 20.71
N ILE A 248 -2.03 1.33 19.59
CA ILE A 248 -0.80 1.66 18.87
C ILE A 248 0.01 2.69 19.63
N THR A 249 -0.63 3.78 20.09
CA THR A 249 0.02 4.86 20.82
C THR A 249 0.61 4.38 22.14
N GLU A 250 -0.13 3.56 22.88
CA GLU A 250 0.30 3.02 24.18
C GLU A 250 1.55 2.13 24.06
N TYR A 251 1.64 1.34 22.99
CA TYR A 251 2.74 0.38 22.86
C TYR A 251 3.95 0.92 22.11
N TYR A 252 3.72 1.68 21.02
CA TYR A 252 4.81 2.14 20.15
C TYR A 252 5.28 3.56 20.47
N GLY A 253 4.51 4.35 21.23
CA GLY A 253 4.78 5.76 21.51
C GLY A 253 4.34 6.69 20.38
N ASN A 254 3.98 7.93 20.74
CA ASN A 254 3.58 8.95 19.77
C ASN A 254 4.73 9.38 18.85
N GLU A 255 5.95 9.35 19.36
CA GLU A 255 7.17 9.74 18.65
C GLU A 255 7.49 8.84 17.45
N ASN A 256 6.95 7.61 17.44
CA ASN A 256 7.12 6.67 16.35
C ASN A 256 5.95 6.69 15.35
N ILE A 257 4.90 7.48 15.62
CA ILE A 257 3.76 7.65 14.72
C ILE A 257 4.02 8.82 13.79
N ILE A 258 4.33 8.52 12.53
CA ILE A 258 4.69 9.52 11.52
C ILE A 258 3.50 9.75 10.61
N THR A 259 2.97 10.98 10.61
CA THR A 259 1.97 11.44 9.64
C THR A 259 2.69 12.04 8.44
N ILE A 260 2.44 11.50 7.25
CA ILE A 260 3.13 11.90 6.03
C ILE A 260 2.25 12.86 5.25
N CYS A 261 2.68 14.11 5.19
CA CYS A 261 2.08 15.19 4.40
C CYS A 261 3.14 15.71 3.45
N ASP A 262 2.80 15.91 2.20
CA ASP A 262 3.74 16.46 1.22
C ASP A 262 3.04 17.05 -0.01
N ARG A 263 3.83 17.67 -0.89
CA ARG A 263 3.37 18.22 -2.16
C ARG A 263 3.19 17.12 -3.20
N ALA A 264 2.42 17.42 -4.24
CA ALA A 264 2.31 16.59 -5.43
C ALA A 264 3.69 16.26 -6.03
N GLY A 265 3.91 15.00 -6.37
CA GLY A 265 5.15 14.46 -6.89
C GLY A 265 6.12 13.96 -5.83
N VAL A 266 5.89 14.22 -4.54
CA VAL A 266 6.72 13.68 -3.45
C VAL A 266 6.10 12.40 -2.92
N GLY A 267 6.96 11.44 -2.61
CA GLY A 267 6.56 10.13 -2.13
C GLY A 267 7.50 9.56 -1.09
N PHE A 268 7.24 8.32 -0.76
CA PHE A 268 7.95 7.57 0.28
C PHE A 268 8.04 6.08 -0.08
N ALA A 269 9.01 5.40 0.53
CA ALA A 269 9.10 3.94 0.51
C ALA A 269 8.72 3.40 1.88
N GLU A 270 7.94 2.31 1.92
CA GLU A 270 7.46 1.70 3.16
C GLU A 270 7.56 0.17 3.11
N ASP A 271 8.00 -0.45 4.22
CA ASP A 271 7.74 -1.86 4.49
C ASP A 271 6.31 -1.98 5.04
N PRO A 272 5.35 -2.55 4.29
CA PRO A 272 3.95 -2.59 4.70
C PRO A 272 3.67 -3.54 5.88
N PHE A 273 4.68 -4.24 6.42
CA PHE A 273 4.60 -4.88 7.73
C PHE A 273 4.63 -3.87 8.88
N CYS A 274 5.01 -2.61 8.66
CA CYS A 274 4.73 -1.55 9.59
C CYS A 274 3.23 -1.39 9.80
N PHE A 275 2.81 -1.03 11.01
CA PHE A 275 1.46 -0.54 11.20
C PHE A 275 1.30 0.79 10.46
N HIS A 276 0.28 0.86 9.62
CA HIS A 276 -0.04 2.06 8.87
C HIS A 276 -1.55 2.23 8.72
N LYS A 277 -1.98 3.43 8.39
CA LYS A 277 -3.37 3.76 8.04
C LYS A 277 -3.42 4.99 7.12
N GLY A 278 -4.52 5.15 6.39
CA GLY A 278 -4.89 6.42 5.78
C GLY A 278 -5.70 7.28 6.75
N ILE A 279 -5.68 8.58 6.58
CA ILE A 279 -6.66 9.49 7.18
C ILE A 279 -7.79 9.69 6.17
N VAL A 280 -9.02 9.84 6.64
CA VAL A 280 -10.17 10.17 5.77
C VAL A 280 -10.01 11.60 5.29
N PRO A 281 -9.96 11.86 3.97
CA PRO A 281 -9.87 13.21 3.45
C PRO A 281 -11.14 14.00 3.77
N GLN A 282 -10.97 15.23 4.26
CA GLN A 282 -12.05 16.11 4.67
C GLN A 282 -12.17 17.34 3.78
N THR A 283 -11.07 17.79 3.18
CA THR A 283 -11.03 19.07 2.44
C THR A 283 -10.78 18.89 0.94
N ARG A 284 -9.86 18.01 0.54
CA ARG A 284 -9.50 17.79 -0.86
C ARG A 284 -9.43 16.31 -1.20
N ASP A 285 -9.81 15.96 -2.42
CA ASP A 285 -9.60 14.61 -2.96
C ASP A 285 -8.10 14.33 -3.09
N ARG A 286 -7.70 13.12 -2.73
CA ARG A 286 -6.30 12.68 -2.78
C ARG A 286 -6.08 11.65 -3.88
N LEU A 287 -5.02 11.82 -4.68
CA LEU A 287 -4.55 10.85 -5.65
C LEU A 287 -3.19 10.29 -5.23
N ILE A 288 -3.06 8.97 -5.22
CA ILE A 288 -1.81 8.24 -4.94
C ILE A 288 -1.46 7.31 -6.09
N LEU A 289 -0.15 7.19 -6.38
CA LEU A 289 0.46 6.18 -7.22
C LEU A 289 1.31 5.25 -6.37
N GLU A 290 1.15 3.92 -6.53
CA GLU A 290 1.90 2.89 -5.79
C GLU A 290 2.61 1.94 -6.75
N PHE A 291 3.88 1.64 -6.43
CA PHE A 291 4.64 0.52 -6.98
C PHE A 291 4.94 -0.47 -5.86
N LYS A 292 4.46 -1.71 -6.01
CA LYS A 292 4.65 -2.74 -5.00
C LYS A 292 5.63 -3.80 -5.49
N PHE A 293 6.70 -3.99 -4.73
CA PHE A 293 7.70 -5.04 -4.97
C PHE A 293 7.58 -6.13 -3.92
N THR A 294 7.70 -7.39 -4.36
CA THR A 294 7.63 -8.60 -3.53
C THR A 294 8.64 -9.63 -3.99
N LEU A 295 8.75 -10.75 -3.27
CA LEU A 295 9.55 -11.91 -3.67
C LEU A 295 8.80 -12.86 -4.59
N ASN A 296 7.48 -12.97 -4.40
CA ASN A 296 6.62 -13.89 -5.12
C ASN A 296 5.38 -13.15 -5.62
N ASN A 297 4.84 -13.61 -6.73
CA ASN A 297 3.53 -13.19 -7.19
C ASN A 297 2.52 -14.30 -6.95
N TYR A 298 1.65 -14.12 -5.98
CA TYR A 298 0.57 -15.07 -5.70
C TYR A 298 -0.68 -14.82 -6.55
N GLY A 299 -0.67 -13.80 -7.42
CA GLY A 299 -1.83 -13.47 -8.28
C GLY A 299 -3.08 -13.04 -7.47
N ILE A 300 -2.89 -12.53 -6.26
CA ILE A 300 -3.96 -12.16 -5.34
C ILE A 300 -4.00 -10.65 -5.23
N ILE A 301 -5.11 -10.06 -5.65
CA ILE A 301 -5.47 -8.67 -5.37
C ILE A 301 -6.37 -8.72 -4.11
N LEU A 302 -5.81 -8.35 -2.95
CA LEU A 302 -6.51 -8.35 -1.66
C LEU A 302 -7.31 -7.07 -1.47
#